data_9fd8b4b3694dee061c7d9b86a00c3aa5
#
_entry.id   9fd8b4b3694dee061c7d9b86a00c3aa5
#
_cell.length_a   1.000
_cell.length_b   1.000
_cell.length_c   1.000
_cell.angle_alpha   90.00
_cell.angle_beta   90.00
_cell.angle_gamma   90.00
#
_symmetry.space_group_name_H-M   'P 1'
#
loop_
_entity.id
_entity.type
_entity.pdbx_description
1 polymer ?
#
loop_
_entity_poly.entity_id
_entity_poly.type
_entity_poly.pdbx_seq_one_letter_code
_entity_poly.pdbx_strand_id
1 'polypeptide(L)'
;MTPGNYLLKGLTLPDGSKSDIEIRDGKISALSTSLAKAEGVVEVDLSGSVALPGLVDLHTHLREPGKEDAETVLSGSMAAAKGGFVAVSAMANTSPVADTAGVVEQVYALGQSAGFVDVFPIGAVTRGLLGENLSEIGAMADSRARVRIFSDDGNCVFDPLVMRRALEYVKKFDGVIAQHAQEPRLTIGAQMNEGEISSRLGLKGWPAVAEEAIIARDILIADHVKSRLHICHLTTAGGVEIVRWAKARGMDVTAEVTPHHLLLTDESALSYDPIYKVNPPLRTQRDVEALREGLADGTIDIVATDHAPHPAEAKECEWQEAAFGMLGLESALAIINQTMVATGLMSWEAVADRMSYAPARIG
;
A
#
# COMPACT_ATOMS: atom_id res chain seq x y z
N MET A 1 -27.35 8.89 -2.51
CA MET A 1 -27.76 9.69 -3.69
C MET A 1 -28.04 8.72 -4.82
N THR A 2 -29.12 8.90 -5.57
CA THR A 2 -29.34 8.13 -6.79
C THR A 2 -28.22 8.49 -7.76
N PRO A 3 -27.48 7.53 -8.34
CA PRO A 3 -26.45 7.82 -9.30
C PRO A 3 -27.04 8.64 -10.45
N GLY A 4 -26.49 9.82 -10.71
CA GLY A 4 -26.91 10.65 -11.86
C GLY A 4 -26.48 10.00 -13.18
N ASN A 5 -27.17 10.37 -14.25
CA ASN A 5 -26.73 10.00 -15.59
C ASN A 5 -25.80 11.09 -16.13
N TYR A 6 -24.62 10.70 -16.56
CA TYR A 6 -23.56 11.60 -17.01
C TYR A 6 -23.07 11.25 -18.41
N LEU A 7 -22.71 12.27 -19.18
CA LEU A 7 -21.90 12.15 -20.39
C LEU A 7 -20.59 12.90 -20.15
N LEU A 8 -19.51 12.16 -19.98
CA LEU A 8 -18.16 12.68 -19.78
C LEU A 8 -17.50 12.83 -21.15
N LYS A 9 -17.11 14.04 -21.52
CA LYS A 9 -16.63 14.36 -22.86
C LYS A 9 -15.15 14.66 -22.93
N GLY A 10 -14.51 14.27 -24.03
CA GLY A 10 -13.16 14.70 -24.39
C GLY A 10 -12.03 14.04 -23.56
N LEU A 11 -12.32 12.94 -22.87
CA LEU A 11 -11.36 12.21 -22.08
C LEU A 11 -10.25 11.59 -22.93
N THR A 12 -9.08 11.41 -22.30
CA THR A 12 -8.04 10.52 -22.81
C THR A 12 -8.09 9.22 -22.01
N LEU A 13 -8.14 8.08 -22.66
CA LEU A 13 -8.03 6.77 -22.02
C LEU A 13 -6.55 6.46 -21.69
N PRO A 14 -6.26 5.47 -20.86
CA PRO A 14 -4.88 5.15 -20.46
C PRO A 14 -3.94 4.82 -21.63
N ASP A 15 -4.48 4.24 -22.71
CA ASP A 15 -3.76 3.92 -23.95
C ASP A 15 -3.50 5.15 -24.86
N GLY A 16 -3.93 6.35 -24.44
CA GLY A 16 -3.79 7.61 -25.17
C GLY A 16 -4.92 7.89 -26.14
N SER A 17 -5.85 6.99 -26.36
CA SER A 17 -7.00 7.21 -27.25
C SER A 17 -7.99 8.22 -26.66
N LYS A 18 -8.71 8.97 -27.51
CA LYS A 18 -9.76 9.90 -27.08
C LYS A 18 -11.11 9.20 -27.04
N SER A 19 -11.90 9.50 -26.02
CA SER A 19 -13.22 8.91 -25.85
C SER A 19 -14.15 9.82 -25.03
N ASP A 20 -15.45 9.72 -25.36
CA ASP A 20 -16.54 10.13 -24.48
C ASP A 20 -17.05 8.89 -23.73
N ILE A 21 -17.49 9.06 -22.48
CA ILE A 21 -18.02 7.97 -21.64
C ILE A 21 -19.42 8.37 -21.18
N GLU A 22 -20.42 7.55 -21.48
CA GLU A 22 -21.76 7.70 -20.92
C GLU A 22 -21.93 6.79 -19.69
N ILE A 23 -22.43 7.37 -18.60
CA ILE A 23 -22.75 6.67 -17.36
C ILE A 23 -24.28 6.74 -17.18
N ARG A 24 -24.91 5.57 -17.00
CA ARG A 24 -26.34 5.43 -16.65
C ARG A 24 -26.50 4.48 -15.48
N ASP A 25 -27.26 4.88 -14.50
CA ASP A 25 -27.55 4.07 -13.31
C ASP A 25 -26.30 3.49 -12.65
N GLY A 26 -25.22 4.31 -12.60
CA GLY A 26 -23.94 3.95 -11.99
C GLY A 26 -23.07 2.98 -12.82
N LYS A 27 -23.42 2.75 -14.11
CA LYS A 27 -22.66 1.88 -15.01
C LYS A 27 -22.25 2.62 -16.26
N ILE A 28 -21.10 2.25 -16.83
CA ILE A 28 -20.68 2.71 -18.16
C ILE A 28 -21.62 2.05 -19.16
N SER A 29 -22.46 2.86 -19.83
CA SER A 29 -23.44 2.40 -20.82
C SER A 29 -22.91 2.49 -22.25
N ALA A 30 -22.01 3.45 -22.51
CA ALA A 30 -21.40 3.61 -23.84
C ALA A 30 -19.99 4.22 -23.70
N LEU A 31 -19.12 3.86 -24.66
CA LEU A 31 -17.78 4.39 -24.83
C LEU A 31 -17.52 4.55 -26.33
N SER A 32 -17.23 5.79 -26.77
CA SER A 32 -17.01 6.10 -28.20
C SER A 32 -16.25 7.42 -28.34
N THR A 33 -15.62 7.62 -29.47
CA THR A 33 -14.90 8.88 -29.79
C THR A 33 -15.80 10.11 -29.82
N SER A 34 -17.12 9.93 -30.01
CA SER A 34 -18.10 11.01 -29.93
C SER A 34 -19.47 10.41 -29.59
N LEU A 35 -20.08 10.89 -28.53
CA LEU A 35 -21.43 10.53 -28.09
C LEU A 35 -22.31 11.79 -28.10
N ALA A 36 -23.55 11.63 -28.61
CA ALA A 36 -24.55 12.68 -28.52
C ALA A 36 -25.17 12.69 -27.10
N LYS A 37 -25.41 13.90 -26.57
CA LYS A 37 -26.12 14.05 -25.31
C LYS A 37 -27.55 13.57 -25.42
N ALA A 38 -27.94 12.63 -24.58
CA ALA A 38 -29.31 12.18 -24.46
C ALA A 38 -30.14 13.03 -23.49
N GLU A 39 -31.45 12.96 -23.54
CA GLU A 39 -32.32 13.63 -22.58
C GLU A 39 -32.13 13.12 -21.19
N GLY A 40 -32.12 14.02 -20.19
CA GLY A 40 -31.90 13.67 -18.76
C GLY A 40 -30.48 13.33 -18.37
N VAL A 41 -29.49 13.53 -19.24
CA VAL A 41 -28.07 13.28 -18.98
C VAL A 41 -27.33 14.60 -18.72
N VAL A 42 -26.54 14.65 -17.67
CA VAL A 42 -25.66 15.79 -17.35
C VAL A 42 -24.36 15.65 -18.17
N GLU A 43 -24.08 16.60 -19.03
CA GLU A 43 -22.83 16.65 -19.79
C GLU A 43 -21.75 17.35 -18.97
N VAL A 44 -20.56 16.74 -18.92
CA VAL A 44 -19.37 17.26 -18.24
C VAL A 44 -18.21 17.25 -19.23
N ASP A 45 -17.66 18.43 -19.51
CA ASP A 45 -16.44 18.54 -20.32
C ASP A 45 -15.21 18.21 -19.44
N LEU A 46 -14.51 17.17 -19.82
CA LEU A 46 -13.28 16.68 -19.19
C LEU A 46 -12.12 16.67 -20.19
N SER A 47 -12.17 17.53 -21.19
CA SER A 47 -11.09 17.72 -22.15
C SER A 47 -9.76 18.01 -21.44
N GLY A 48 -8.72 17.25 -21.77
CA GLY A 48 -7.42 17.32 -21.12
C GLY A 48 -7.23 16.43 -19.88
N SER A 49 -8.30 15.77 -19.42
CA SER A 49 -8.23 14.79 -18.33
C SER A 49 -7.97 13.38 -18.86
N VAL A 50 -7.39 12.54 -18.01
CA VAL A 50 -7.20 11.11 -18.24
C VAL A 50 -8.20 10.33 -17.40
N ALA A 51 -8.93 9.41 -18.04
CA ALA A 51 -9.79 8.47 -17.32
C ALA A 51 -9.00 7.24 -16.90
N LEU A 52 -8.95 6.97 -15.60
CA LEU A 52 -8.33 5.77 -15.04
C LEU A 52 -9.40 4.84 -14.48
N PRO A 53 -9.15 3.51 -14.42
CA PRO A 53 -9.95 2.64 -13.58
C PRO A 53 -9.80 3.07 -12.12
N GLY A 54 -10.81 2.77 -11.28
CA GLY A 54 -10.73 3.06 -9.85
C GLY A 54 -9.48 2.44 -9.23
N LEU A 55 -8.81 3.19 -8.37
CA LEU A 55 -7.55 2.77 -7.76
C LEU A 55 -7.80 1.76 -6.64
N VAL A 56 -6.83 0.89 -6.39
CA VAL A 56 -6.85 -0.13 -5.33
C VAL A 56 -5.59 0.00 -4.49
N ASP A 57 -5.75 0.04 -3.17
CA ASP A 57 -4.63 0.14 -2.22
C ASP A 57 -4.57 -1.09 -1.33
N LEU A 58 -3.46 -1.80 -1.34
CA LEU A 58 -3.29 -2.99 -0.51
C LEU A 58 -2.67 -2.72 0.86
N HIS A 59 -2.37 -1.44 1.18
CA HIS A 59 -1.67 -1.09 2.41
C HIS A 59 -2.16 0.23 3.01
N THR A 60 -3.10 0.15 3.96
CA THR A 60 -3.59 1.31 4.70
C THR A 60 -3.78 0.99 6.19
N HIS A 61 -3.64 1.99 7.06
CA HIS A 61 -3.90 1.88 8.49
C HIS A 61 -5.14 2.69 8.85
N LEU A 62 -6.32 2.07 8.78
CA LEU A 62 -7.59 2.74 9.10
C LEU A 62 -7.85 2.85 10.61
N ARG A 63 -6.93 2.37 11.43
CA ARG A 63 -6.86 2.55 12.89
C ARG A 63 -8.00 1.98 13.72
N GLU A 64 -9.22 1.92 13.20
CA GLU A 64 -10.40 1.36 13.86
C GLU A 64 -10.49 -0.16 13.66
N PRO A 65 -10.73 -0.94 14.72
CA PRO A 65 -11.06 -0.52 16.08
C PRO A 65 -9.84 -0.14 16.94
N GLY A 66 -10.08 0.75 17.91
CA GLY A 66 -9.23 0.98 19.09
C GLY A 66 -8.24 2.11 19.03
N LYS A 67 -8.14 2.85 17.89
CA LYS A 67 -7.32 4.04 17.71
C LYS A 67 -8.06 5.09 16.88
N GLU A 68 -9.35 5.27 17.17
CA GLU A 68 -10.28 6.13 16.44
C GLU A 68 -9.95 7.62 16.57
N ASP A 69 -9.11 7.99 17.52
CA ASP A 69 -8.53 9.33 17.66
C ASP A 69 -7.58 9.70 16.51
N ALA A 70 -6.96 8.70 15.89
CA ALA A 70 -6.10 8.90 14.73
C ALA A 70 -6.88 8.83 13.41
N GLU A 71 -7.73 7.82 13.25
CA GLU A 71 -8.53 7.57 12.04
C GLU A 71 -9.68 6.62 12.37
N THR A 72 -10.81 6.76 11.64
CA THR A 72 -11.89 5.79 11.62
C THR A 72 -11.99 5.14 10.23
N VAL A 73 -12.61 3.98 10.13
CA VAL A 73 -12.91 3.36 8.83
C VAL A 73 -13.71 4.31 7.94
N LEU A 74 -14.60 5.10 8.53
CA LEU A 74 -15.37 6.10 7.78
C LEU A 74 -14.49 7.21 7.23
N SER A 75 -13.65 7.87 8.05
CA SER A 75 -12.81 8.99 7.58
C SER A 75 -11.75 8.53 6.58
N GLY A 76 -11.10 7.39 6.81
CA GLY A 76 -10.16 6.81 5.86
C GLY A 76 -10.81 6.41 4.54
N SER A 77 -12.05 5.87 4.58
CA SER A 77 -12.82 5.57 3.36
C SER A 77 -13.16 6.84 2.57
N MET A 78 -13.45 7.94 3.25
CA MET A 78 -13.68 9.25 2.58
C MET A 78 -12.39 9.78 1.93
N ALA A 79 -11.25 9.68 2.63
CA ALA A 79 -9.94 10.05 2.09
C ALA A 79 -9.57 9.18 0.87
N ALA A 80 -9.82 7.88 0.95
CA ALA A 80 -9.62 6.95 -0.17
C ALA A 80 -10.47 7.33 -1.39
N ALA A 81 -11.76 7.54 -1.20
CA ALA A 81 -12.65 7.97 -2.29
C ALA A 81 -12.21 9.29 -2.93
N LYS A 82 -11.75 10.26 -2.13
CA LYS A 82 -11.22 11.54 -2.61
C LYS A 82 -9.91 11.36 -3.40
N GLY A 83 -9.07 10.39 -3.02
CA GLY A 83 -7.86 10.01 -3.74
C GLY A 83 -8.09 9.21 -5.03
N GLY A 84 -9.35 8.82 -5.31
CA GLY A 84 -9.72 8.03 -6.49
C GLY A 84 -9.65 6.52 -6.25
N PHE A 85 -9.47 6.07 -5.01
CA PHE A 85 -9.53 4.66 -4.66
C PHE A 85 -10.97 4.16 -4.58
N VAL A 86 -11.19 2.93 -5.02
CA VAL A 86 -12.47 2.22 -4.93
C VAL A 86 -12.40 1.05 -3.94
N ALA A 87 -11.19 0.61 -3.62
CA ALA A 87 -10.94 -0.45 -2.66
C ALA A 87 -9.65 -0.18 -1.90
N VAL A 88 -9.65 -0.49 -0.60
CA VAL A 88 -8.48 -0.39 0.27
C VAL A 88 -8.38 -1.61 1.19
N SER A 89 -7.17 -2.02 1.52
CA SER A 89 -6.92 -3.08 2.49
C SER A 89 -6.43 -2.48 3.81
N ALA A 90 -7.11 -2.82 4.92
CA ALA A 90 -6.82 -2.29 6.25
C ALA A 90 -5.91 -3.24 7.02
N MET A 91 -4.72 -2.77 7.42
CA MET A 91 -3.70 -3.53 8.17
C MET A 91 -4.18 -4.00 9.54
N ALA A 92 -3.57 -5.09 10.00
CA ALA A 92 -4.00 -5.84 11.19
C ALA A 92 -3.68 -5.18 12.54
N ASN A 93 -2.91 -4.09 12.57
CA ASN A 93 -2.42 -3.44 13.79
C ASN A 93 -3.43 -2.53 14.51
N THR A 94 -4.66 -2.98 14.56
CA THR A 94 -5.77 -2.42 15.33
C THR A 94 -5.71 -2.80 16.82
N SER A 95 -6.63 -2.34 17.66
CA SER A 95 -6.75 -2.73 19.07
C SER A 95 -8.21 -3.08 19.40
N PRO A 96 -8.56 -4.37 19.55
CA PRO A 96 -7.67 -5.53 19.47
C PRO A 96 -7.08 -5.76 18.08
N VAL A 97 -5.93 -6.46 18.03
CA VAL A 97 -5.29 -6.87 16.78
C VAL A 97 -6.24 -7.73 15.94
N ALA A 98 -6.22 -7.56 14.62
CA ALA A 98 -7.03 -8.33 13.68
C ALA A 98 -6.44 -9.74 13.46
N ASP A 99 -6.32 -10.54 14.54
CA ASP A 99 -5.76 -11.89 14.56
C ASP A 99 -6.80 -13.01 14.72
N THR A 100 -8.09 -12.64 14.75
CA THR A 100 -9.24 -13.53 14.85
C THR A 100 -10.33 -13.17 13.85
N ALA A 101 -11.22 -14.14 13.54
CA ALA A 101 -12.37 -13.93 12.65
C ALA A 101 -13.27 -12.76 13.12
N GLY A 102 -13.49 -12.61 14.42
CA GLY A 102 -14.38 -11.58 14.96
C GLY A 102 -13.90 -10.15 14.66
N VAL A 103 -12.58 -9.89 14.78
CA VAL A 103 -12.04 -8.56 14.53
C VAL A 103 -12.03 -8.23 13.02
N VAL A 104 -11.62 -9.17 12.16
CA VAL A 104 -11.67 -8.92 10.70
C VAL A 104 -13.09 -8.74 10.19
N GLU A 105 -14.08 -9.45 10.73
CA GLU A 105 -15.49 -9.25 10.39
C GLU A 105 -16.00 -7.88 10.87
N GLN A 106 -15.53 -7.38 12.02
CA GLN A 106 -15.85 -6.04 12.50
C GLN A 106 -15.33 -4.97 11.53
N VAL A 107 -14.07 -5.03 11.14
CA VAL A 107 -13.49 -4.07 10.17
C VAL A 107 -14.24 -4.13 8.83
N TYR A 108 -14.53 -5.33 8.35
CA TYR A 108 -15.32 -5.51 7.13
C TYR A 108 -16.72 -4.87 7.23
N ALA A 109 -17.41 -5.09 8.35
CA ALA A 109 -18.74 -4.52 8.58
C ALA A 109 -18.71 -2.98 8.68
N LEU A 110 -17.68 -2.41 9.30
CA LEU A 110 -17.46 -0.96 9.34
C LEU A 110 -17.27 -0.38 7.93
N GLY A 111 -16.47 -1.04 7.08
CA GLY A 111 -16.32 -0.66 5.68
C GLY A 111 -17.63 -0.68 4.90
N GLN A 112 -18.41 -1.75 5.06
CA GLN A 112 -19.75 -1.84 4.43
C GLN A 112 -20.67 -0.71 4.90
N SER A 113 -20.60 -0.34 6.18
CA SER A 113 -21.40 0.74 6.75
C SER A 113 -20.95 2.12 6.29
N ALA A 114 -19.65 2.33 6.08
CA ALA A 114 -19.08 3.57 5.56
C ALA A 114 -19.55 3.85 4.13
N GLY A 115 -19.54 2.84 3.26
CA GLY A 115 -20.16 2.86 1.93
C GLY A 115 -19.49 3.80 0.91
N PHE A 116 -18.26 4.25 1.13
CA PHE A 116 -17.50 5.10 0.20
C PHE A 116 -16.63 4.27 -0.75
N VAL A 117 -15.91 3.30 -0.20
CA VAL A 117 -15.04 2.37 -0.91
C VAL A 117 -15.20 0.97 -0.32
N ASP A 118 -14.79 -0.07 -1.04
CA ASP A 118 -14.69 -1.40 -0.47
C ASP A 118 -13.50 -1.47 0.49
N VAL A 119 -13.73 -1.96 1.73
CA VAL A 119 -12.69 -2.14 2.74
C VAL A 119 -12.49 -3.62 3.00
N PHE A 120 -11.28 -4.10 2.73
CA PHE A 120 -10.87 -5.48 2.94
C PHE A 120 -9.89 -5.55 4.13
N PRO A 121 -10.24 -6.23 5.24
CA PRO A 121 -9.31 -6.38 6.35
C PRO A 121 -8.16 -7.33 5.97
N ILE A 122 -6.96 -6.97 6.38
CA ILE A 122 -5.79 -7.86 6.42
C ILE A 122 -5.79 -8.55 7.77
N GLY A 123 -5.54 -9.87 7.79
CA GLY A 123 -5.40 -10.63 9.03
C GLY A 123 -3.95 -10.61 9.52
N ALA A 124 -3.73 -10.63 10.82
CA ALA A 124 -2.40 -10.81 11.37
C ALA A 124 -1.85 -12.21 11.01
N VAL A 125 -0.56 -12.30 10.76
CA VAL A 125 0.14 -13.59 10.61
C VAL A 125 0.29 -14.26 11.98
N THR A 126 0.66 -13.50 12.99
CA THR A 126 0.90 -14.01 14.35
C THR A 126 -0.04 -13.38 15.37
N ARG A 127 -0.32 -14.11 16.45
CA ARG A 127 -1.15 -13.62 17.55
C ARG A 127 -0.54 -12.38 18.17
N GLY A 128 -1.34 -11.33 18.26
CA GLY A 128 -0.92 -10.06 18.85
C GLY A 128 0.24 -9.38 18.11
N LEU A 129 0.58 -9.81 16.87
CA LEU A 129 1.74 -9.33 16.08
C LEU A 129 3.09 -9.57 16.80
N LEU A 130 3.21 -10.65 17.58
CA LEU A 130 4.40 -10.92 18.41
C LEU A 130 5.48 -11.73 17.68
N GLY A 131 5.21 -12.25 16.47
CA GLY A 131 6.16 -13.05 15.70
C GLY A 131 6.40 -14.47 16.26
N GLU A 132 5.64 -14.91 17.27
CA GLU A 132 5.90 -16.18 17.99
C GLU A 132 4.99 -17.33 17.56
N ASN A 133 3.69 -17.11 17.50
CA ASN A 133 2.69 -18.14 17.23
C ASN A 133 1.72 -17.65 16.15
N LEU A 134 1.35 -18.55 15.22
CA LEU A 134 0.37 -18.22 14.18
C LEU A 134 -0.96 -17.79 14.80
N SER A 135 -1.59 -16.82 14.14
CA SER A 135 -2.96 -16.36 14.41
C SER A 135 -4.01 -17.38 13.93
N GLU A 136 -5.27 -17.01 13.98
CA GLU A 136 -6.38 -17.82 13.48
C GLU A 136 -6.58 -17.67 11.97
N ILE A 137 -5.49 -17.81 11.17
CA ILE A 137 -5.46 -17.61 9.71
C ILE A 137 -6.63 -18.31 9.01
N GLY A 138 -6.86 -19.60 9.33
CA GLY A 138 -7.94 -20.38 8.71
C GLY A 138 -9.33 -19.84 9.02
N ALA A 139 -9.58 -19.46 10.27
CA ALA A 139 -10.87 -18.88 10.68
C ALA A 139 -11.11 -17.51 9.99
N MET A 140 -10.08 -16.67 9.88
CA MET A 140 -10.16 -15.40 9.15
C MET A 140 -10.40 -15.61 7.65
N ALA A 141 -9.71 -16.58 7.03
CA ALA A 141 -9.88 -16.90 5.62
C ALA A 141 -11.28 -17.42 5.28
N ASP A 142 -11.91 -18.17 6.21
CA ASP A 142 -13.26 -18.74 6.06
C ASP A 142 -14.37 -17.80 6.58
N SER A 143 -14.03 -16.66 7.20
CA SER A 143 -14.97 -15.66 7.72
C SER A 143 -15.74 -14.94 6.61
N ARG A 144 -16.73 -14.13 6.97
CA ARG A 144 -17.45 -13.26 6.03
C ARG A 144 -16.53 -12.26 5.32
N ALA A 145 -15.43 -11.85 5.98
CA ALA A 145 -14.44 -10.96 5.41
C ALA A 145 -13.56 -11.64 4.34
N ARG A 146 -13.51 -12.98 4.31
CA ARG A 146 -12.75 -13.78 3.34
C ARG A 146 -11.30 -13.30 3.18
N VAL A 147 -10.60 -13.12 4.30
CA VAL A 147 -9.23 -12.62 4.31
C VAL A 147 -8.32 -13.44 3.40
N ARG A 148 -7.54 -12.77 2.56
CA ARG A 148 -6.55 -13.40 1.65
C ARG A 148 -5.15 -12.85 1.83
N ILE A 149 -5.00 -11.66 2.41
CA ILE A 149 -3.71 -11.06 2.75
C ILE A 149 -3.51 -11.17 4.25
N PHE A 150 -2.31 -11.59 4.65
CA PHE A 150 -1.93 -11.69 6.07
C PHE A 150 -0.62 -10.96 6.29
N SER A 151 -0.58 -10.10 7.31
CA SER A 151 0.58 -9.26 7.61
C SER A 151 0.66 -8.97 9.11
N ASP A 152 1.89 -8.94 9.63
CA ASP A 152 2.16 -8.38 10.95
C ASP A 152 2.62 -6.91 10.86
N ASP A 153 2.27 -6.21 9.79
CA ASP A 153 2.76 -4.87 9.50
C ASP A 153 2.73 -3.91 10.68
N GLY A 154 3.79 -3.09 10.71
CA GLY A 154 4.28 -2.38 11.87
C GLY A 154 5.28 -3.22 12.69
N ASN A 155 5.26 -4.56 12.53
CA ASN A 155 6.21 -5.52 13.05
C ASN A 155 6.63 -6.52 11.95
N CYS A 156 7.72 -7.24 12.20
CA CYS A 156 8.25 -8.23 11.27
C CYS A 156 8.00 -9.66 11.79
N VAL A 157 7.56 -10.56 10.91
CA VAL A 157 7.65 -11.99 11.21
C VAL A 157 9.11 -12.42 11.08
N PHE A 158 9.87 -12.21 12.16
CA PHE A 158 11.33 -12.34 12.14
C PHE A 158 11.82 -13.79 12.33
N ASP A 159 11.01 -14.68 12.95
CA ASP A 159 11.37 -16.08 13.11
C ASP A 159 11.17 -16.86 11.79
N PRO A 160 12.24 -17.48 11.22
CA PRO A 160 12.14 -18.14 9.93
C PRO A 160 11.25 -19.39 9.96
N LEU A 161 11.09 -20.06 11.12
CA LEU A 161 10.22 -21.21 11.25
C LEU A 161 8.74 -20.77 11.26
N VAL A 162 8.43 -19.70 11.98
CA VAL A 162 7.07 -19.11 11.99
C VAL A 162 6.69 -18.65 10.59
N MET A 163 7.60 -17.90 9.89
CA MET A 163 7.39 -17.47 8.51
C MET A 163 7.15 -18.67 7.58
N ARG A 164 7.97 -19.71 7.65
CA ARG A 164 7.78 -20.91 6.84
C ARG A 164 6.40 -21.54 7.06
N ARG A 165 5.98 -21.70 8.30
CA ARG A 165 4.66 -22.28 8.64
C ARG A 165 3.51 -21.40 8.16
N ALA A 166 3.64 -20.09 8.27
CA ALA A 166 2.64 -19.16 7.74
C ALA A 166 2.49 -19.33 6.22
N LEU A 167 3.60 -19.31 5.48
CA LEU A 167 3.63 -19.52 4.03
C LEU A 167 3.05 -20.87 3.60
N GLU A 168 3.37 -21.94 4.33
CA GLU A 168 2.78 -23.29 4.09
C GLU A 168 1.26 -23.27 4.30
N TYR A 169 0.78 -22.58 5.35
CA TYR A 169 -0.62 -22.62 5.74
C TYR A 169 -1.52 -21.78 4.83
N VAL A 170 -1.09 -20.57 4.42
CA VAL A 170 -1.92 -19.68 3.59
C VAL A 170 -2.20 -20.22 2.19
N LYS A 171 -1.37 -21.12 1.68
CA LYS A 171 -1.57 -21.79 0.38
C LYS A 171 -2.93 -22.46 0.24
N LYS A 172 -3.46 -23.02 1.33
CA LYS A 172 -4.77 -23.69 1.34
C LYS A 172 -5.91 -22.72 0.93
N PHE A 173 -5.71 -21.44 1.16
CA PHE A 173 -6.72 -20.39 0.94
C PHE A 173 -6.40 -19.50 -0.27
N ASP A 174 -5.38 -19.87 -1.06
CA ASP A 174 -4.79 -18.97 -2.09
C ASP A 174 -4.39 -17.61 -1.52
N GLY A 175 -3.96 -17.61 -0.26
CA GLY A 175 -3.57 -16.41 0.46
C GLY A 175 -2.14 -15.98 0.15
N VAL A 176 -1.80 -14.77 0.56
CA VAL A 176 -0.46 -14.19 0.46
C VAL A 176 0.00 -13.68 1.81
N ILE A 177 1.28 -13.91 2.15
CA ILE A 177 1.92 -13.23 3.27
C ILE A 177 2.51 -11.92 2.75
N ALA A 178 2.10 -10.80 3.35
CA ALA A 178 2.64 -9.48 3.09
C ALA A 178 3.58 -9.10 4.24
N GLN A 179 4.88 -9.01 3.93
CA GLN A 179 5.91 -8.87 4.96
C GLN A 179 6.40 -7.43 5.08
N HIS A 180 6.27 -6.86 6.28
CA HIS A 180 7.05 -5.71 6.72
C HIS A 180 8.48 -6.16 7.00
N ALA A 181 9.39 -5.91 6.06
CA ALA A 181 10.74 -6.45 6.10
C ALA A 181 11.66 -5.63 7.01
N GLN A 182 11.82 -6.06 8.25
CA GLN A 182 12.63 -5.37 9.26
C GLN A 182 13.31 -6.38 10.19
N GLU A 183 14.64 -6.48 10.19
CA GLU A 183 15.36 -7.24 11.21
C GLU A 183 15.31 -6.45 12.53
N PRO A 184 14.55 -6.92 13.54
CA PRO A 184 14.23 -6.10 14.71
C PRO A 184 15.46 -5.75 15.57
N ARG A 185 16.49 -6.61 15.60
CA ARG A 185 17.71 -6.35 16.39
C ARG A 185 18.62 -5.31 15.76
N LEU A 186 18.59 -5.17 14.42
CA LEU A 186 19.35 -4.13 13.72
C LEU A 186 18.69 -2.75 13.81
N THR A 187 17.41 -2.70 14.17
CA THR A 187 16.61 -1.47 14.16
C THR A 187 16.22 -0.97 15.56
N ILE A 188 16.72 -1.60 16.65
CA ILE A 188 16.41 -1.19 18.03
C ILE A 188 16.73 0.28 18.23
N GLY A 189 15.70 1.09 18.49
CA GLY A 189 15.81 2.54 18.75
C GLY A 189 16.23 3.37 17.54
N ALA A 190 16.24 2.81 16.34
CA ALA A 190 16.51 3.55 15.11
C ALA A 190 15.41 4.60 14.82
N GLN A 191 15.81 5.74 14.26
CA GLN A 191 14.97 6.92 14.14
C GLN A 191 14.81 7.39 12.68
N MET A 192 15.77 7.06 11.82
CA MET A 192 15.83 7.45 10.42
C MET A 192 16.83 6.58 9.66
N ASN A 193 16.98 6.76 8.35
CA ASN A 193 17.99 6.05 7.55
C ASN A 193 19.40 6.19 8.14
N GLU A 194 20.15 5.08 8.18
CA GLU A 194 21.57 5.10 8.57
C GLU A 194 22.42 5.70 7.45
N GLY A 195 23.18 6.74 7.77
CA GLY A 195 24.07 7.38 6.80
C GLY A 195 24.67 8.69 7.32
N GLU A 196 25.09 9.53 6.38
CA GLU A 196 25.67 10.83 6.68
C GLU A 196 24.70 11.73 7.44
N ILE A 197 23.43 11.76 7.03
CA ILE A 197 22.40 12.63 7.62
C ILE A 197 22.14 12.22 9.07
N SER A 198 21.93 10.94 9.35
CA SER A 198 21.69 10.46 10.73
C SER A 198 22.88 10.75 11.65
N SER A 199 24.10 10.56 11.16
CA SER A 199 25.31 10.89 11.88
C SER A 199 25.42 12.38 12.20
N ARG A 200 25.11 13.24 11.23
CA ARG A 200 25.10 14.70 11.38
C ARG A 200 24.05 15.18 12.39
N LEU A 201 22.87 14.54 12.39
CA LEU A 201 21.75 14.89 13.28
C LEU A 201 21.89 14.25 14.67
N GLY A 202 22.81 13.30 14.87
CA GLY A 202 22.94 12.54 16.11
C GLY A 202 21.74 11.60 16.36
N LEU A 203 21.02 11.22 15.31
CA LEU A 203 19.90 10.29 15.38
C LEU A 203 20.39 8.87 15.07
N LYS A 204 19.86 7.88 15.80
CA LYS A 204 20.23 6.48 15.59
C LYS A 204 19.75 6.02 14.20
N GLY A 205 20.69 5.49 13.41
CA GLY A 205 20.45 5.05 12.05
C GLY A 205 19.70 3.70 11.96
N TRP A 206 18.96 3.55 10.89
CA TRP A 206 18.25 2.34 10.46
C TRP A 206 18.94 1.80 9.20
N PRO A 207 19.78 0.75 9.30
CA PRO A 207 20.57 0.29 8.18
C PRO A 207 19.70 -0.36 7.11
N ALA A 208 20.05 -0.14 5.84
CA ALA A 208 19.37 -0.74 4.68
C ALA A 208 19.35 -2.28 4.76
N VAL A 209 20.44 -2.88 5.23
CA VAL A 209 20.56 -4.33 5.38
C VAL A 209 19.52 -4.95 6.31
N ALA A 210 18.90 -4.17 7.22
CA ALA A 210 17.83 -4.66 8.07
C ALA A 210 16.56 -5.04 7.28
N GLU A 211 16.30 -4.35 6.18
CA GLU A 211 15.25 -4.66 5.22
C GLU A 211 15.71 -5.77 4.27
N GLU A 212 16.85 -5.61 3.64
CA GLU A 212 17.39 -6.51 2.62
C GLU A 212 17.57 -7.96 3.10
N ALA A 213 18.05 -8.14 4.32
CA ALA A 213 18.27 -9.48 4.91
C ALA A 213 16.96 -10.24 5.10
N ILE A 214 15.89 -9.56 5.54
CA ILE A 214 14.56 -10.16 5.70
C ILE A 214 13.96 -10.47 4.33
N ILE A 215 14.03 -9.56 3.36
CA ILE A 215 13.57 -9.80 1.98
C ILE A 215 14.23 -11.05 1.39
N ALA A 216 15.56 -11.14 1.44
CA ALA A 216 16.31 -12.27 0.90
C ALA A 216 15.92 -13.60 1.58
N ARG A 217 15.84 -13.61 2.92
CA ARG A 217 15.41 -14.77 3.71
C ARG A 217 14.02 -15.25 3.28
N ASP A 218 13.05 -14.34 3.24
CA ASP A 218 11.65 -14.71 3.03
C ASP A 218 11.37 -15.16 1.60
N ILE A 219 12.02 -14.56 0.61
CA ILE A 219 11.97 -15.00 -0.79
C ILE A 219 12.46 -16.46 -0.91
N LEU A 220 13.59 -16.80 -0.27
CA LEU A 220 14.13 -18.16 -0.31
C LEU A 220 13.20 -19.17 0.38
N ILE A 221 12.56 -18.78 1.49
CA ILE A 221 11.59 -19.64 2.19
C ILE A 221 10.33 -19.81 1.34
N ALA A 222 9.79 -18.71 0.78
CA ALA A 222 8.58 -18.75 -0.05
C ALA A 222 8.78 -19.61 -1.29
N ASP A 223 9.93 -19.48 -1.97
CA ASP A 223 10.26 -20.33 -3.12
C ASP A 223 10.41 -21.81 -2.73
N HIS A 224 11.03 -22.11 -1.57
CA HIS A 224 11.16 -23.47 -1.09
C HIS A 224 9.80 -24.14 -0.86
N VAL A 225 8.83 -23.42 -0.27
CA VAL A 225 7.49 -23.96 0.01
C VAL A 225 6.50 -23.72 -1.13
N LYS A 226 6.91 -23.01 -2.19
CA LYS A 226 6.07 -22.62 -3.34
C LYS A 226 4.80 -21.90 -2.90
N SER A 227 4.97 -20.81 -2.16
CA SER A 227 3.91 -19.93 -1.66
C SER A 227 4.10 -18.51 -2.18
N ARG A 228 3.01 -17.79 -2.29
CA ARG A 228 3.00 -16.37 -2.65
C ARG A 228 3.57 -15.53 -1.51
N LEU A 229 4.45 -14.59 -1.84
CA LEU A 229 5.01 -13.61 -0.92
C LEU A 229 4.87 -12.22 -1.51
N HIS A 230 4.43 -11.27 -0.70
CA HIS A 230 4.41 -9.84 -1.04
C HIS A 230 5.34 -9.08 -0.10
N ILE A 231 6.20 -8.24 -0.65
CA ILE A 231 7.09 -7.36 0.11
C ILE A 231 6.42 -6.01 0.27
N CYS A 232 6.04 -5.65 1.50
CA CYS A 232 5.47 -4.35 1.80
C CYS A 232 6.51 -3.23 1.64
N HIS A 233 6.05 -2.04 1.23
CA HIS A 233 6.79 -0.76 1.22
C HIS A 233 8.31 -0.91 1.04
N LEU A 234 8.76 -1.53 -0.06
CA LEU A 234 10.17 -1.69 -0.43
C LEU A 234 10.86 -0.31 -0.50
N THR A 235 12.01 -0.13 0.17
CA THR A 235 12.64 1.19 0.27
C THR A 235 14.09 1.25 -0.17
N THR A 236 14.79 0.12 -0.33
CA THR A 236 16.23 0.10 -0.58
C THR A 236 16.59 -0.37 -1.99
N ALA A 237 17.64 0.20 -2.58
CA ALA A 237 18.18 -0.24 -3.86
C ALA A 237 18.59 -1.72 -3.85
N GLY A 238 19.20 -2.19 -2.75
CA GLY A 238 19.56 -3.60 -2.59
C GLY A 238 18.34 -4.50 -2.52
N GLY A 239 17.24 -4.06 -1.88
CA GLY A 239 15.97 -4.76 -1.87
C GLY A 239 15.37 -4.91 -3.28
N VAL A 240 15.41 -3.84 -4.10
CA VAL A 240 14.99 -3.89 -5.51
C VAL A 240 15.80 -4.93 -6.29
N GLU A 241 17.12 -4.96 -6.11
CA GLU A 241 17.99 -5.95 -6.78
C GLU A 241 17.64 -7.39 -6.36
N ILE A 242 17.36 -7.64 -5.09
CA ILE A 242 16.97 -8.96 -4.58
C ILE A 242 15.62 -9.40 -5.18
N VAL A 243 14.63 -8.52 -5.23
CA VAL A 243 13.31 -8.82 -5.85
C VAL A 243 13.48 -9.08 -7.35
N ARG A 244 14.27 -8.26 -8.06
CA ARG A 244 14.57 -8.45 -9.49
C ARG A 244 15.23 -9.81 -9.75
N TRP A 245 16.20 -10.18 -8.92
CA TRP A 245 16.85 -11.49 -8.97
C TRP A 245 15.87 -12.64 -8.77
N ALA A 246 14.94 -12.52 -7.83
CA ALA A 246 13.93 -13.54 -7.55
C ALA A 246 12.97 -13.72 -8.74
N LYS A 247 12.44 -12.61 -9.27
CA LYS A 247 11.53 -12.61 -10.43
C LYS A 247 12.20 -13.20 -11.69
N ALA A 248 13.47 -12.88 -11.94
CA ALA A 248 14.23 -13.45 -13.05
C ALA A 248 14.38 -14.99 -12.95
N ARG A 249 14.16 -15.58 -11.78
CA ARG A 249 14.13 -17.03 -11.53
C ARG A 249 12.73 -17.62 -11.53
N GLY A 250 11.71 -16.82 -11.78
CA GLY A 250 10.30 -17.27 -11.76
C GLY A 250 9.77 -17.58 -10.37
N MET A 251 10.35 -16.98 -9.32
CA MET A 251 9.82 -17.08 -7.95
C MET A 251 8.54 -16.23 -7.83
N ASP A 252 7.55 -16.74 -7.10
CA ASP A 252 6.26 -16.05 -6.91
C ASP A 252 6.35 -15.00 -5.80
N VAL A 253 6.97 -13.87 -6.14
CA VAL A 253 7.16 -12.72 -5.27
C VAL A 253 6.64 -11.46 -5.95
N THR A 254 5.92 -10.65 -5.18
CA THR A 254 5.47 -9.32 -5.55
C THR A 254 5.99 -8.30 -4.55
N ALA A 255 6.05 -7.03 -4.94
CA ALA A 255 6.49 -5.95 -4.06
C ALA A 255 5.68 -4.67 -4.32
N GLU A 256 5.58 -3.85 -3.29
CA GLU A 256 4.98 -2.52 -3.38
C GLU A 256 5.99 -1.43 -3.03
N VAL A 257 5.71 -0.22 -3.49
CA VAL A 257 6.42 1.01 -3.10
C VAL A 257 5.40 2.08 -2.73
N THR A 258 5.75 2.92 -1.76
CA THR A 258 4.86 4.00 -1.36
C THR A 258 5.13 5.28 -2.15
N PRO A 259 4.12 6.15 -2.32
CA PRO A 259 4.31 7.45 -2.97
C PRO A 259 5.40 8.31 -2.32
N HIS A 260 5.48 8.32 -0.99
CA HIS A 260 6.46 9.12 -0.27
C HIS A 260 7.90 8.61 -0.45
N HIS A 261 8.13 7.30 -0.58
CA HIS A 261 9.46 6.76 -0.90
C HIS A 261 9.87 6.97 -2.37
N LEU A 262 8.93 7.30 -3.26
CA LEU A 262 9.24 7.73 -4.62
C LEU A 262 9.58 9.23 -4.73
N LEU A 263 9.26 10.04 -3.71
CA LEU A 263 9.37 11.50 -3.75
C LEU A 263 10.42 12.05 -2.80
N LEU A 264 10.40 11.59 -1.54
CA LEU A 264 11.16 12.17 -0.45
C LEU A 264 12.45 11.38 -0.19
N THR A 265 13.47 12.08 0.34
CA THR A 265 14.74 11.48 0.77
C THR A 265 14.96 11.72 2.26
N ASP A 266 15.96 11.05 2.82
CA ASP A 266 16.41 11.24 4.20
C ASP A 266 16.87 12.66 4.52
N GLU A 267 17.18 13.49 3.50
CA GLU A 267 17.47 14.92 3.65
C GLU A 267 16.27 15.69 4.24
N SER A 268 15.04 15.19 4.07
CA SER A 268 13.84 15.80 4.66
C SER A 268 13.93 15.85 6.20
N ALA A 269 14.67 14.93 6.83
CA ALA A 269 14.89 14.91 8.26
C ALA A 269 15.80 16.05 8.78
N LEU A 270 16.52 16.77 7.89
CA LEU A 270 17.39 17.89 8.28
C LEU A 270 16.63 19.02 9.00
N SER A 271 15.32 19.13 8.78
CA SER A 271 14.46 20.08 9.47
C SER A 271 14.10 19.66 10.90
N TYR A 272 14.33 18.42 11.29
CA TYR A 272 13.77 17.78 12.49
C TYR A 272 12.24 17.85 12.58
N ASP A 273 11.55 18.11 11.45
CA ASP A 273 10.09 18.10 11.42
C ASP A 273 9.59 16.64 11.44
N PRO A 274 8.88 16.21 12.50
CA PRO A 274 8.44 14.83 12.64
C PRO A 274 7.45 14.37 11.58
N ILE A 275 6.90 15.26 10.77
CA ILE A 275 6.05 14.90 9.62
C ILE A 275 6.78 13.94 8.66
N TYR A 276 8.11 14.03 8.59
CA TYR A 276 8.95 13.17 7.74
C TYR A 276 9.38 11.86 8.41
N LYS A 277 8.96 11.62 9.65
CA LYS A 277 9.28 10.37 10.37
C LYS A 277 8.32 9.26 9.96
N VAL A 278 8.82 8.26 9.24
CA VAL A 278 8.05 7.14 8.69
C VAL A 278 8.81 5.83 8.89
N ASN A 279 8.10 4.71 8.94
CA ASN A 279 8.65 3.34 9.03
C ASN A 279 8.13 2.49 7.84
N PRO A 280 9.01 1.98 6.95
CA PRO A 280 10.48 2.16 6.92
C PRO A 280 10.88 3.62 6.68
N PRO A 281 12.11 4.01 7.07
CA PRO A 281 12.52 5.42 6.96
C PRO A 281 12.71 5.86 5.50
N LEU A 282 12.54 7.16 5.25
CA LEU A 282 12.96 7.78 3.99
C LEU A 282 14.44 7.48 3.75
N ARG A 283 14.79 7.09 2.53
CA ARG A 283 16.14 6.63 2.16
C ARG A 283 16.88 7.68 1.34
N THR A 284 18.04 7.30 0.84
CA THR A 284 18.89 8.17 0.01
C THR A 284 18.29 8.42 -1.37
N GLN A 285 18.79 9.44 -2.08
CA GLN A 285 18.41 9.71 -3.46
C GLN A 285 18.66 8.51 -4.39
N ARG A 286 19.75 7.75 -4.16
CA ARG A 286 20.06 6.51 -4.90
C ARG A 286 18.96 5.46 -4.73
N ASP A 287 18.42 5.33 -3.53
CA ASP A 287 17.34 4.39 -3.26
C ASP A 287 16.05 4.82 -3.97
N VAL A 288 15.71 6.12 -3.91
CA VAL A 288 14.55 6.70 -4.63
C VAL A 288 14.65 6.43 -6.13
N GLU A 289 15.83 6.61 -6.74
CA GLU A 289 16.04 6.34 -8.15
C GLU A 289 15.84 4.85 -8.48
N ALA A 290 16.41 3.95 -7.66
CA ALA A 290 16.24 2.50 -7.83
C ALA A 290 14.77 2.06 -7.69
N LEU A 291 14.01 2.66 -6.77
CA LEU A 291 12.58 2.40 -6.60
C LEU A 291 11.79 2.84 -7.83
N ARG A 292 12.07 4.03 -8.37
CA ARG A 292 11.42 4.53 -9.61
C ARG A 292 11.72 3.63 -10.80
N GLU A 293 12.96 3.23 -10.98
CA GLU A 293 13.37 2.28 -12.02
C GLU A 293 12.66 0.93 -11.83
N GLY A 294 12.64 0.40 -10.60
CA GLY A 294 11.98 -0.86 -10.26
C GLY A 294 10.47 -0.85 -10.49
N LEU A 295 9.80 0.27 -10.24
CA LEU A 295 8.38 0.44 -10.54
C LEU A 295 8.12 0.53 -12.05
N ALA A 296 8.99 1.22 -12.78
CA ALA A 296 8.89 1.38 -14.23
C ALA A 296 9.13 0.05 -14.97
N ASP A 297 10.15 -0.72 -14.60
CA ASP A 297 10.51 -1.98 -15.26
C ASP A 297 9.70 -3.20 -14.81
N GLY A 298 8.87 -3.06 -13.78
CA GLY A 298 8.00 -4.12 -13.26
C GLY A 298 8.66 -5.03 -12.22
N THR A 299 9.83 -4.68 -11.73
CA THR A 299 10.42 -5.32 -10.54
C THR A 299 9.53 -5.08 -9.32
N ILE A 300 9.01 -3.86 -9.17
CA ILE A 300 7.97 -3.50 -8.19
C ILE A 300 6.62 -3.55 -8.90
N ASP A 301 5.67 -4.25 -8.31
CA ASP A 301 4.39 -4.59 -8.95
C ASP A 301 3.35 -3.50 -8.81
N ILE A 302 3.30 -2.86 -7.64
CA ILE A 302 2.22 -1.94 -7.29
C ILE A 302 2.72 -0.72 -6.51
N VAL A 303 1.88 0.29 -6.52
CA VAL A 303 1.94 1.40 -5.56
C VAL A 303 0.90 1.15 -4.49
N ALA A 304 1.33 1.18 -3.23
CA ALA A 304 0.45 1.16 -2.06
C ALA A 304 0.81 2.33 -1.15
N THR A 305 -0.17 2.94 -0.47
CA THR A 305 0.08 4.23 0.16
C THR A 305 0.82 4.15 1.48
N ASP A 306 0.66 3.06 2.22
CA ASP A 306 1.02 2.99 3.63
C ASP A 306 0.45 4.21 4.37
N HIS A 307 -0.82 4.53 4.08
CA HIS A 307 -1.54 5.62 4.75
C HIS A 307 -1.62 5.33 6.24
N ALA A 308 -0.84 6.06 7.03
CA ALA A 308 -0.63 5.80 8.45
C ALA A 308 -0.86 7.07 9.29
N PRO A 309 -2.14 7.46 9.51
CA PRO A 309 -2.50 8.64 10.27
C PRO A 309 -2.15 8.50 11.76
N HIS A 310 -1.87 9.65 12.37
CA HIS A 310 -1.66 9.81 13.80
C HIS A 310 -2.33 11.10 14.29
N PRO A 311 -2.79 11.16 15.55
CA PRO A 311 -3.30 12.40 16.11
C PRO A 311 -2.19 13.47 16.16
N ALA A 312 -2.57 14.74 16.12
CA ALA A 312 -1.63 15.86 15.99
C ALA A 312 -0.55 15.84 17.08
N GLU A 313 -0.93 15.58 18.33
CA GLU A 313 0.00 15.48 19.46
C GLU A 313 1.08 14.40 19.33
N ALA A 314 0.80 13.35 18.57
CA ALA A 314 1.78 12.27 18.30
C ALA A 314 2.80 12.66 17.22
N LYS A 315 2.54 13.76 16.48
CA LYS A 315 3.43 14.29 15.44
C LYS A 315 4.01 15.67 15.82
N GLU A 316 3.28 16.48 16.58
CA GLU A 316 3.71 17.81 17.03
C GLU A 316 4.53 17.74 18.33
N CYS A 317 5.59 16.93 18.30
CA CYS A 317 6.50 16.72 19.44
C CYS A 317 7.94 16.59 18.93
N GLU A 318 8.89 16.34 19.84
CA GLU A 318 10.30 16.12 19.47
C GLU A 318 10.44 14.88 18.58
N TRP A 319 11.40 14.92 17.62
CA TRP A 319 11.62 13.84 16.66
C TRP A 319 11.68 12.45 17.28
N GLN A 320 12.37 12.30 18.42
CA GLN A 320 12.56 10.98 19.04
C GLN A 320 11.26 10.39 19.57
N GLU A 321 10.36 11.23 20.08
CA GLU A 321 9.07 10.83 20.65
C GLU A 321 7.96 10.69 19.59
N ALA A 322 8.17 11.30 18.42
CA ALA A 322 7.16 11.34 17.39
C ALA A 322 6.87 9.94 16.80
N ALA A 323 5.60 9.71 16.52
CA ALA A 323 5.12 8.50 15.88
C ALA A 323 5.62 8.37 14.43
N PHE A 324 5.86 7.16 13.98
CA PHE A 324 6.19 6.84 12.59
C PHE A 324 4.90 6.74 11.75
N GLY A 325 4.82 7.47 10.65
CA GLY A 325 3.71 7.39 9.71
C GLY A 325 3.45 8.67 8.94
N MET A 326 2.86 8.52 7.75
CA MET A 326 2.46 9.60 6.85
C MET A 326 1.07 9.35 6.29
N LEU A 327 0.39 10.43 5.88
CA LEU A 327 -0.83 10.35 5.07
C LEU A 327 -0.46 10.10 3.60
N GLY A 328 -1.22 9.27 2.88
CA GLY A 328 -0.91 8.92 1.50
C GLY A 328 -2.11 8.93 0.55
N LEU A 329 -3.31 8.58 1.01
CA LEU A 329 -4.47 8.30 0.14
C LEU A 329 -4.82 9.45 -0.81
N GLU A 330 -4.95 10.69 -0.32
CA GLU A 330 -5.38 11.83 -1.14
C GLU A 330 -4.31 12.33 -2.11
N SER A 331 -3.02 12.03 -1.87
CA SER A 331 -1.89 12.56 -2.63
C SER A 331 -1.23 11.54 -3.57
N ALA A 332 -1.54 10.25 -3.42
CA ALA A 332 -0.85 9.16 -4.13
C ALA A 332 -0.78 9.37 -5.64
N LEU A 333 -1.92 9.58 -6.29
CA LEU A 333 -1.96 9.74 -7.75
C LEU A 333 -1.22 10.99 -8.22
N ALA A 334 -1.28 12.09 -7.46
CA ALA A 334 -0.56 13.32 -7.79
C ALA A 334 0.96 13.11 -7.74
N ILE A 335 1.45 12.39 -6.73
CA ILE A 335 2.87 12.05 -6.58
C ILE A 335 3.32 11.13 -7.72
N ILE A 336 2.53 10.10 -8.06
CA ILE A 336 2.83 9.19 -9.19
C ILE A 336 2.84 9.98 -10.52
N ASN A 337 1.90 10.88 -10.72
CA ASN A 337 1.95 11.76 -11.89
C ASN A 337 3.25 12.58 -11.93
N GLN A 338 3.63 13.21 -10.82
CA GLN A 338 4.82 14.04 -10.75
C GLN A 338 6.12 13.26 -10.93
N THR A 339 6.25 12.10 -10.27
CA THR A 339 7.51 11.35 -10.19
C THR A 339 7.71 10.37 -11.33
N MET A 340 6.64 9.86 -11.92
CA MET A 340 6.69 8.76 -12.89
C MET A 340 6.17 9.16 -14.27
N VAL A 341 5.01 9.84 -14.35
CA VAL A 341 4.41 10.18 -15.65
C VAL A 341 5.04 11.44 -16.25
N ALA A 342 5.11 12.52 -15.49
CA ALA A 342 5.68 13.78 -15.96
C ALA A 342 7.18 13.68 -16.30
N THR A 343 7.88 12.72 -15.70
CA THR A 343 9.28 12.40 -15.99
C THR A 343 9.45 11.48 -17.20
N GLY A 344 8.36 10.91 -17.73
CA GLY A 344 8.38 9.97 -18.83
C GLY A 344 8.80 8.54 -18.47
N LEU A 345 8.93 8.21 -17.17
CA LEU A 345 9.27 6.87 -16.70
C LEU A 345 8.10 5.88 -16.86
N MET A 346 6.86 6.35 -16.77
CA MET A 346 5.67 5.51 -16.94
C MET A 346 4.62 6.19 -17.82
N SER A 347 3.87 5.37 -18.57
CA SER A 347 2.65 5.77 -19.24
C SER A 347 1.45 5.71 -18.29
N TRP A 348 0.33 6.35 -18.66
CA TRP A 348 -0.92 6.21 -17.91
C TRP A 348 -1.46 4.78 -17.91
N GLU A 349 -1.19 4.00 -18.95
CA GLU A 349 -1.51 2.57 -19.00
C GLU A 349 -0.76 1.78 -17.92
N ALA A 350 0.55 2.07 -17.75
CA ALA A 350 1.34 1.48 -16.68
C ALA A 350 0.85 1.92 -15.30
N VAL A 351 0.43 3.18 -15.12
CA VAL A 351 -0.19 3.65 -13.87
C VAL A 351 -1.48 2.89 -13.58
N ALA A 352 -2.36 2.70 -14.58
CA ALA A 352 -3.58 1.91 -14.43
C ALA A 352 -3.27 0.47 -13.99
N ASP A 353 -2.21 -0.14 -14.53
CA ASP A 353 -1.80 -1.47 -14.08
C ASP A 353 -1.28 -1.45 -12.62
N ARG A 354 -0.34 -0.57 -12.29
CA ARG A 354 0.33 -0.54 -10.97
C ARG A 354 -0.57 -0.08 -9.82
N MET A 355 -1.62 0.70 -10.10
CA MET A 355 -2.49 1.27 -9.06
C MET A 355 -3.92 0.72 -9.09
N SER A 356 -4.27 -0.13 -10.05
CA SER A 356 -5.61 -0.69 -10.15
C SER A 356 -5.60 -2.19 -10.45
N TYR A 357 -5.11 -2.60 -11.62
CA TYR A 357 -5.24 -4.01 -12.05
C TYR A 357 -4.29 -4.95 -11.29
N ALA A 358 -3.04 -4.57 -11.09
CA ALA A 358 -2.08 -5.41 -10.39
C ALA A 358 -2.43 -5.59 -8.90
N PRO A 359 -2.75 -4.51 -8.12
CA PRO A 359 -3.17 -4.72 -6.73
C PRO A 359 -4.46 -5.55 -6.63
N ALA A 360 -5.43 -5.37 -7.54
CA ALA A 360 -6.65 -6.19 -7.57
C ALA A 360 -6.38 -7.68 -7.88
N ARG A 361 -5.28 -8.02 -8.57
CA ARG A 361 -4.88 -9.41 -8.81
C ARG A 361 -4.10 -10.02 -7.65
N ILE A 362 -3.38 -9.21 -6.89
CA ILE A 362 -2.58 -9.67 -5.74
C ILE A 362 -3.48 -9.93 -4.54
N GLY A 363 -4.39 -9.02 -4.22
CA GLY A 363 -5.35 -9.12 -3.12
C GLY A 363 -6.59 -9.88 -3.47
#